data_1026b97dbed40974e7e3d8d9a958a059
#
_entry.id   1026b97dbed40974e7e3d8d9a958a059
#
_cell.length_a   1.000
_cell.length_b   1.000
_cell.length_c   1.000
_cell.angle_alpha   90.00
_cell.angle_beta   90.00
_cell.angle_gamma   90.00
#
_symmetry.space_group_name_H-M   'P 1'
#
loop_
_entity.id
_entity.type
_entity.pdbx_description
1 polymer ?
#
loop_
_entity_poly.entity_id
_entity_poly.type
_entity_poly.pdbx_seq_one_letter_code
_entity_poly.pdbx_strand_id
1 'polypeptide(L)' 'MRVLVTGGAGFIGSHIVEDLLARGLEVAVLDNLATGKRENVPKGVPFFRVDLRDKEGVERAFREFRPT' A
#
# COMPACT_ATOMS: atom_id res chain seq x y z
N MET A 1 -9.82 -7.15 9.12
CA MET A 1 -9.90 -6.71 7.71
C MET A 1 -8.51 -6.38 7.19
N ARG A 2 -8.22 -6.77 5.99
CA ARG A 2 -6.92 -6.55 5.35
C ARG A 2 -7.12 -5.60 4.16
N VAL A 3 -6.47 -4.45 4.20
CA VAL A 3 -6.69 -3.38 3.22
C VAL A 3 -5.41 -3.11 2.43
N LEU A 4 -5.51 -3.12 1.12
CA LEU A 4 -4.40 -2.74 0.25
C LEU A 4 -4.67 -1.32 -0.28
N VAL A 5 -3.78 -0.39 0.03
CA VAL A 5 -3.92 1.01 -0.38
C VAL A 5 -3.02 1.28 -1.58
N THR A 6 -3.63 1.57 -2.73
CA THR A 6 -2.87 1.99 -3.90
C THR A 6 -2.54 3.47 -3.76
N GLY A 7 -1.32 3.85 -4.13
CA GLY A 7 -0.86 5.21 -3.93
C GLY A 7 -0.59 5.57 -2.47
N GLY A 8 -0.39 4.56 -1.61
CA GLY A 8 -0.23 4.77 -0.16
C GLY A 8 1.07 5.45 0.25
N ALA A 9 2.02 5.63 -0.68
CA ALA A 9 3.26 6.36 -0.41
C ALA A 9 3.15 7.85 -0.74
N GLY A 10 2.03 8.29 -1.34
CA GLY A 10 1.77 9.70 -1.61
C GLY A 10 1.31 10.42 -0.35
N PHE A 11 1.17 11.74 -0.44
CA PHE A 11 0.79 12.55 0.71
C PHE A 11 -0.57 12.16 1.27
N ILE A 12 -1.59 12.15 0.42
CA ILE A 12 -2.95 11.81 0.86
C ILE A 12 -3.05 10.33 1.22
N GLY A 13 -2.46 9.45 0.40
CA GLY A 13 -2.50 8.02 0.65
C GLY A 13 -1.82 7.62 1.95
N SER A 14 -0.73 8.29 2.31
CA SER A 14 -0.03 8.00 3.57
C SER A 14 -0.88 8.33 4.78
N HIS A 15 -1.67 9.41 4.72
CA HIS A 15 -2.60 9.74 5.80
C HIS A 15 -3.72 8.72 5.92
N ILE A 16 -4.20 8.19 4.79
CA ILE A 16 -5.19 7.12 4.80
C ILE A 16 -4.62 5.87 5.46
N VAL A 17 -3.38 5.52 5.12
CA VAL A 17 -2.71 4.37 5.73
C VAL A 17 -2.62 4.52 7.25
N GLU A 18 -2.20 5.69 7.72
CA GLU A 18 -2.08 5.95 9.15
C GLU A 18 -3.44 5.83 9.85
N ASP A 19 -4.49 6.37 9.25
CA ASP A 19 -5.84 6.30 9.81
C ASP A 19 -6.32 4.86 9.92
N LEU A 20 -6.10 4.07 8.88
CA LEU A 20 -6.51 2.66 8.89
C LEU A 20 -5.74 1.86 9.94
N LEU A 21 -4.44 2.12 10.09
CA LEU A 21 -3.64 1.46 11.12
C LEU A 21 -4.13 1.83 12.51
N ALA A 22 -4.50 3.09 12.72
CA ALA A 22 -5.02 3.55 14.00
C ALA A 22 -6.34 2.86 14.36
N ARG A 23 -7.08 2.41 13.35
CA ARG A 23 -8.32 1.65 13.54
C ARG A 23 -8.09 0.15 13.77
N GLY A 24 -6.84 -0.29 13.81
CA GLY A 24 -6.50 -1.69 14.05
C GLY A 24 -6.60 -2.59 12.84
N LEU A 25 -6.64 -2.03 11.63
CA LEU A 25 -6.71 -2.83 10.42
C LEU A 25 -5.31 -3.24 9.97
N GLU A 26 -5.22 -4.36 9.25
CA GLU A 26 -4.00 -4.75 8.58
C GLU A 26 -3.93 -4.04 7.24
N VAL A 27 -2.84 -3.34 6.98
CA VAL A 27 -2.70 -2.49 5.79
C VAL A 27 -1.43 -2.83 5.04
N ALA A 28 -1.51 -2.87 3.73
CA ALA A 28 -0.34 -2.91 2.86
C ALA A 28 -0.44 -1.76 1.86
N VAL A 29 0.68 -1.37 1.29
CA VAL A 29 0.75 -0.28 0.32
C VAL A 29 1.25 -0.79 -1.01
N LEU A 30 0.61 -0.36 -2.09
CA LEU A 30 1.06 -0.59 -3.45
C LEU A 30 1.26 0.77 -4.12
N ASP A 31 2.48 1.04 -4.59
CA ASP A 31 2.82 2.33 -5.18
C ASP A 31 4.02 2.16 -6.09
N ASN A 32 4.09 2.92 -7.18
CA ASN A 32 5.25 2.91 -8.06
C ASN A 32 6.27 3.98 -7.69
N LEU A 33 5.98 4.78 -6.68
CA LEU A 33 6.84 5.87 -6.19
C LEU A 33 7.06 6.99 -7.21
N ALA A 34 6.17 7.15 -8.18
CA ALA A 34 6.30 8.21 -9.17
C ALA A 34 6.19 9.60 -8.53
N THR A 35 5.28 9.75 -7.58
CA THR A 35 5.10 11.00 -6.84
C THR A 35 5.19 10.82 -5.33
N GLY A 36 5.04 9.58 -4.85
CA GLY A 36 5.16 9.27 -3.44
C GLY A 36 6.58 8.97 -3.02
N LYS A 37 6.79 8.81 -1.72
CA LYS A 37 8.10 8.50 -1.14
C LYS A 37 8.01 7.28 -0.26
N ARG A 38 8.99 6.39 -0.36
CA ARG A 38 9.08 5.20 0.48
C ARG A 38 9.05 5.54 1.97
N GLU A 39 9.64 6.68 2.33
CA GLU A 39 9.67 7.15 3.72
C GLU A 39 8.29 7.45 4.29
N ASN A 40 7.30 7.71 3.43
CA ASN A 40 5.93 7.95 3.88
C ASN A 40 5.21 6.68 4.32
N VAL A 41 5.79 5.52 4.04
CA VAL A 41 5.20 4.23 4.42
C VAL A 41 5.69 3.86 5.81
N PRO A 42 4.81 3.64 6.79
CA PRO A 42 5.23 3.27 8.14
C PRO A 42 6.01 1.96 8.15
N LYS A 43 6.93 1.84 9.11
CA LYS A 43 7.65 0.59 9.31
C LYS A 43 6.70 -0.53 9.65
N GLY A 44 6.98 -1.71 9.11
CA GLY A 44 6.17 -2.88 9.36
C GLY A 44 4.97 -3.03 8.42
N VAL A 45 4.69 -2.01 7.61
CA VAL A 45 3.63 -2.10 6.61
C VAL A 45 4.21 -2.74 5.35
N PRO A 46 3.65 -3.86 4.87
CA PRO A 46 4.11 -4.46 3.62
C PRO A 46 4.02 -3.45 2.47
N PHE A 47 5.06 -3.38 1.68
CA PHE A 47 5.14 -2.43 0.59
C PHE A 47 5.42 -3.16 -0.72
N PHE A 48 4.57 -2.92 -1.71
CA PHE A 48 4.72 -3.48 -3.05
C PHE A 48 5.01 -2.34 -4.01
N ARG A 49 6.24 -2.29 -4.51
CA ARG A 49 6.61 -1.29 -5.50
C ARG A 49 6.19 -1.77 -6.88
N VAL A 50 5.00 -1.40 -7.28
CA VAL A 50 4.37 -1.88 -8.51
C VAL A 50 3.65 -0.74 -9.19
N ASP A 51 3.75 -0.67 -10.52
CA ASP A 51 2.94 0.24 -11.33
C ASP A 51 1.60 -0.43 -11.59
N LEU A 52 0.49 0.33 -11.45
CA LEU A 52 -0.85 -0.21 -11.69
C LEU A 52 -1.05 -0.73 -13.11
N ARG A 53 -0.19 -0.31 -14.05
CA ARG A 53 -0.22 -0.83 -15.42
C ARG A 53 0.43 -2.20 -15.54
N ASP A 54 1.18 -2.61 -14.52
CA ASP A 54 1.83 -3.92 -14.49
C ASP A 54 0.86 -4.94 -13.89
N LYS A 55 0.09 -5.59 -14.74
CA LYS A 55 -0.92 -6.57 -14.33
C LYS A 55 -0.35 -7.69 -13.48
N GLU A 56 0.79 -8.23 -13.88
CA GLU A 56 1.40 -9.34 -13.15
C GLU A 56 1.85 -8.92 -11.75
N GLY A 57 2.42 -7.73 -11.64
CA GLY A 57 2.85 -7.20 -10.35
C GLY A 57 1.68 -6.94 -9.42
N VAL A 58 0.59 -6.40 -9.95
CA VAL A 58 -0.63 -6.16 -9.18
C VAL A 58 -1.22 -7.48 -8.69
N GLU A 59 -1.32 -8.47 -9.57
CA GLU A 59 -1.85 -9.78 -9.20
C GLU A 59 -0.99 -10.45 -8.13
N ARG A 60 0.33 -10.30 -8.24
CA ARG A 60 1.24 -10.87 -7.24
C ARG A 60 1.02 -10.23 -5.88
N ALA A 61 0.87 -8.91 -5.82
CA ALA A 61 0.60 -8.20 -4.58
C ALA A 61 -0.71 -8.69 -3.95
N PHE A 62 -1.75 -8.85 -4.75
CA PHE A 62 -3.03 -9.36 -4.27
C PHE A 62 -2.89 -10.78 -3.72
N ARG A 63 -2.13 -11.64 -4.40
CA ARG A 63 -1.93 -13.02 -3.94
C ARG A 63 -1.14 -13.08 -2.64
N GLU A 64 -0.14 -12.23 -2.50
CA GLU A 64 0.71 -12.24 -1.31
C GLU A 64 0.01 -11.63 -0.11
N PHE A 65 -0.64 -10.50 -0.29
CA PHE A 65 -1.28 -9.81 0.84
C PHE A 65 -2.69 -10.32 1.12
N ARG A 66 -3.42 -10.69 0.10
CA ARG A 66 -4.82 -11.17 0.20
C ARG A 66 -5.73 -10.17 0.91
N PRO A 67 -5.97 -8.99 0.30
CA PRO A 67 -6.91 -8.04 0.88
C PRO A 67 -8.32 -8.65 0.95
N THR A 68 -9.06 -8.22 1.92
CA THR A 68 -10.42 -8.75 2.16
C THR A 68 -11.53 -7.74 1.85
#